data_eebea9b70167b974ad2725806f978034
#
_entry.id   eebea9b70167b974ad2725806f978034
#
_cell.length_a   1.000
_cell.length_b   1.000
_cell.length_c   1.000
_cell.angle_alpha   90.00
_cell.angle_beta   90.00
_cell.angle_gamma   90.00
#
_symmetry.space_group_name_H-M   'P 1'
#
loop_
_entity.id
_entity.type
_entity.pdbx_description
1 polymer ?
#
loop_
_entity_poly.entity_id
_entity_poly.type
_entity_poly.pdbx_seq_one_letter_code
_entity_poly.pdbx_strand_id
1 'polypeptide(L)'
;MTTLRPTSGAGLLLRAAIVGLTLATGWIHLNLGGILFTLNCVGYFAAAIAMVAPIGLAVRFRWFVRLGLIGYALAAIAGWYVMGPRYDVAYIAKAIEVALIVLLAIEVRAYDGSPIRRVRRSGSPLVGA
;
A
#
# COMPACT_ATOMS: atom_id res chain seq x y z
N MET A 1 -0.71 -22.77 7.74
CA MET A 1 -0.49 -21.34 8.07
C MET A 1 -1.82 -20.68 8.40
N THR A 2 -1.94 -20.13 9.61
CA THR A 2 -3.19 -19.50 10.05
C THR A 2 -3.33 -18.17 9.31
N THR A 3 -4.36 -18.03 8.50
CA THR A 3 -4.66 -16.74 7.85
C THR A 3 -5.31 -15.80 8.86
N LEU A 4 -4.88 -14.55 8.88
CA LEU A 4 -5.52 -13.52 9.70
C LEU A 4 -6.93 -13.26 9.15
N ARG A 5 -7.90 -13.21 10.03
CA ARG A 5 -9.26 -12.81 9.63
C ARG A 5 -9.33 -11.29 9.51
N PRO A 6 -10.04 -10.76 8.49
CA PRO A 6 -10.17 -9.30 8.33
C PRO A 6 -10.74 -8.58 9.56
N THR A 7 -11.53 -9.29 10.37
CA THR A 7 -12.17 -8.75 11.58
C THR A 7 -11.41 -9.06 12.86
N SER A 8 -10.28 -9.79 12.78
CA SER A 8 -9.47 -10.08 13.98
C SER A 8 -8.78 -8.79 14.46
N GLY A 9 -8.50 -8.72 15.77
CA GLY A 9 -7.78 -7.58 16.36
C GLY A 9 -6.42 -7.36 15.70
N ALA A 10 -5.67 -8.44 15.45
CA ALA A 10 -4.38 -8.38 14.76
C ALA A 10 -4.52 -7.89 13.33
N GLY A 11 -5.53 -8.35 12.60
CA GLY A 11 -5.79 -7.92 11.22
C GLY A 11 -6.17 -6.45 11.14
N LEU A 12 -7.00 -5.96 12.05
CA LEU A 12 -7.38 -4.56 12.12
C LEU A 12 -6.21 -3.67 12.50
N LEU A 13 -5.36 -4.11 13.42
CA LEU A 13 -4.16 -3.38 13.82
C LEU A 13 -3.17 -3.27 12.65
N LEU A 14 -2.96 -4.36 11.93
CA LEU A 14 -2.10 -4.38 10.75
C LEU A 14 -2.60 -3.39 9.69
N ARG A 15 -3.90 -3.39 9.42
CA ARG A 15 -4.49 -2.45 8.46
C ARG A 15 -4.38 -1.01 8.93
N ALA A 16 -4.63 -0.74 10.19
CA ALA A 16 -4.48 0.59 10.77
C ALA A 16 -3.05 1.10 10.64
N ALA A 17 -2.05 0.24 10.88
CA ALA A 17 -0.65 0.58 10.70
C ALA A 17 -0.32 0.90 9.24
N ILE A 18 -0.81 0.09 8.29
CA ILE A 18 -0.62 0.32 6.85
C ILE A 18 -1.22 1.67 6.44
N VAL A 19 -2.46 1.93 6.82
CA VAL A 19 -3.14 3.19 6.48
C VAL A 19 -2.41 4.37 7.11
N GLY A 20 -2.01 4.27 8.37
CA GLY A 20 -1.28 5.32 9.08
C GLY A 20 0.04 5.65 8.40
N LEU A 21 0.83 4.64 8.05
CA LEU A 21 2.10 4.85 7.34
C LEU A 21 1.88 5.40 5.93
N THR A 22 0.85 4.96 5.24
CA THR A 22 0.49 5.47 3.90
C THR A 22 0.15 6.96 3.96
N LEU A 23 -0.65 7.37 4.93
CA LEU A 23 -0.99 8.77 5.13
C LEU A 23 0.23 9.59 5.55
N ALA A 24 1.10 9.04 6.40
CA ALA A 24 2.31 9.72 6.85
C ALA A 24 3.26 9.99 5.69
N THR A 25 3.54 9.00 4.86
CA THR A 25 4.41 9.20 3.69
C THR A 25 3.79 10.16 2.69
N GLY A 26 2.47 10.08 2.45
CA GLY A 26 1.77 11.03 1.59
C GLY A 26 1.89 12.46 2.10
N TRP A 27 1.71 12.67 3.40
CA TRP A 27 1.86 13.98 4.03
C TRP A 27 3.27 14.54 3.89
N ILE A 28 4.29 13.69 4.10
CA ILE A 28 5.69 14.10 3.92
C ILE A 28 5.93 14.54 2.48
N HIS A 29 5.45 13.80 1.50
CA HIS A 29 5.60 14.17 0.09
C HIS A 29 4.92 15.50 -0.22
N LEU A 30 3.74 15.75 0.34
CA LEU A 30 3.05 17.03 0.15
C LEU A 30 3.90 18.20 0.65
N ASN A 31 4.56 18.04 1.78
CA ASN A 31 5.38 19.07 2.40
C ASN A 31 6.73 19.31 1.71
N LEU A 32 7.17 18.39 0.86
CA LEU A 32 8.39 18.56 0.08
C LEU A 32 8.23 19.55 -1.07
N GLY A 33 6.98 19.84 -1.46
CA GLY A 33 6.67 20.84 -2.49
C GLY A 33 6.88 20.35 -3.91
N GLY A 34 6.19 20.98 -4.85
CA GLY A 34 6.28 20.64 -6.26
C GLY A 34 5.20 19.68 -6.73
N ILE A 35 4.91 19.70 -8.02
CA ILE A 35 3.83 18.95 -8.63
C ILE A 35 4.00 17.45 -8.47
N LEU A 36 5.22 16.94 -8.62
CA LEU A 36 5.51 15.52 -8.52
C LEU A 36 5.22 14.98 -7.11
N PHE A 37 5.63 15.71 -6.08
CA PHE A 37 5.39 15.31 -4.69
C PHE A 37 3.92 15.45 -4.32
N THR A 38 3.21 16.43 -4.87
CA THR A 38 1.76 16.59 -4.69
C THR A 38 1.01 15.40 -5.31
N LEU A 39 1.40 14.98 -6.51
CA LEU A 39 0.82 13.79 -7.15
C LEU A 39 1.09 12.52 -6.35
N ASN A 40 2.28 12.41 -5.76
CA ASN A 40 2.60 11.31 -4.86
C ASN A 40 1.68 11.30 -3.63
N CYS A 41 1.45 12.45 -3.04
CA CYS A 41 0.52 12.58 -1.91
C CYS A 41 -0.88 12.10 -2.29
N VAL A 42 -1.39 12.55 -3.44
CA VAL A 42 -2.72 12.14 -3.93
C VAL A 42 -2.78 10.64 -4.12
N GLY A 43 -1.75 10.03 -4.71
CA GLY A 43 -1.68 8.58 -4.92
C GLY A 43 -1.70 7.80 -3.59
N TYR A 44 -0.92 8.22 -2.62
CA TYR A 44 -0.90 7.57 -1.30
C TYR A 44 -2.23 7.71 -0.57
N PHE A 45 -2.84 8.90 -0.61
CA PHE A 45 -4.12 9.13 0.05
C PHE A 45 -5.24 8.34 -0.62
N ALA A 46 -5.26 8.29 -1.95
CA ALA A 46 -6.24 7.48 -2.68
C ALA A 46 -6.09 5.99 -2.33
N ALA A 47 -4.87 5.49 -2.24
CA ALA A 47 -4.62 4.11 -1.83
C ALA A 47 -5.07 3.84 -0.40
N ALA A 48 -4.82 4.76 0.53
CA ALA A 48 -5.27 4.64 1.92
C ALA A 48 -6.79 4.56 2.00
N ILE A 49 -7.50 5.40 1.26
CA ILE A 49 -8.97 5.38 1.19
C ILE A 49 -9.44 4.03 0.63
N ALA A 50 -8.83 3.55 -0.46
CA ALA A 50 -9.20 2.29 -1.07
C ALA A 50 -8.97 1.09 -0.14
N MET A 51 -8.00 1.18 0.78
CA MET A 51 -7.73 0.13 1.76
C MET A 51 -8.83 -0.01 2.81
N VAL A 52 -9.58 1.05 3.08
CA VAL A 52 -10.60 1.05 4.14
C VAL A 52 -12.02 1.27 3.64
N ALA A 53 -12.21 1.72 2.41
CA ALA A 53 -13.53 2.02 1.86
C ALA A 53 -14.44 0.77 1.90
N PRO A 54 -15.63 0.87 2.51
CA PRO A 54 -16.53 -0.28 2.68
C PRO A 54 -17.45 -0.50 1.47
N ILE A 55 -17.00 -0.15 0.27
CA ILE A 55 -17.75 -0.37 -0.97
C ILE A 55 -17.27 -1.63 -1.67
N GLY A 56 -18.18 -2.36 -2.31
CA GLY A 56 -17.90 -3.65 -2.92
C GLY A 56 -16.75 -3.61 -3.93
N LEU A 57 -16.67 -2.56 -4.74
CA LEU A 57 -15.59 -2.38 -5.70
C LEU A 57 -14.22 -2.29 -5.01
N ALA A 58 -14.12 -1.49 -3.94
CA ALA A 58 -12.88 -1.33 -3.18
C ALA A 58 -12.48 -2.65 -2.50
N VAL A 59 -13.43 -3.36 -1.90
CA VAL A 59 -13.18 -4.67 -1.26
C VAL A 59 -12.71 -5.70 -2.29
N ARG A 60 -13.35 -5.74 -3.45
CA ARG A 60 -13.01 -6.68 -4.53
C ARG A 60 -11.59 -6.47 -5.06
N PHE A 61 -11.16 -5.23 -5.23
CA PHE A 61 -9.85 -4.90 -5.81
C PHE A 61 -8.79 -4.53 -4.76
N ARG A 62 -9.07 -4.76 -3.49
CA ARG A 62 -8.13 -4.42 -2.41
C ARG A 62 -6.80 -5.14 -2.53
N TRP A 63 -6.79 -6.38 -3.02
CA TRP A 63 -5.57 -7.12 -3.30
C TRP A 63 -4.70 -6.39 -4.33
N PHE A 64 -5.33 -5.83 -5.36
CA PHE A 64 -4.63 -5.03 -6.39
C PHE A 64 -4.07 -3.74 -5.79
N VAL A 65 -4.81 -3.09 -4.91
CA VAL A 65 -4.35 -1.88 -4.20
C VAL A 65 -3.12 -2.21 -3.35
N ARG A 66 -3.12 -3.34 -2.65
CA ARG A 66 -1.95 -3.78 -1.86
C ARG A 66 -0.71 -3.96 -2.73
N LEU A 67 -0.84 -4.69 -3.82
CA LEU A 67 0.28 -4.91 -4.75
C LEU A 67 0.73 -3.62 -5.42
N GLY A 68 -0.23 -2.79 -5.84
CA GLY A 68 0.06 -1.50 -6.44
C GLY A 68 0.78 -0.56 -5.48
N LEU A 69 0.39 -0.57 -4.22
CA LEU A 69 1.03 0.26 -3.19
C LEU A 69 2.46 -0.20 -2.89
N ILE A 70 2.71 -1.51 -2.87
CA ILE A 70 4.06 -2.06 -2.78
C ILE A 70 4.92 -1.59 -3.95
N GLY A 71 4.42 -1.73 -5.18
CA GLY A 71 5.13 -1.28 -6.38
C GLY A 71 5.39 0.22 -6.38
N TYR A 72 4.41 0.99 -5.94
CA TYR A 72 4.50 2.44 -5.83
C TYR A 72 5.58 2.87 -4.84
N ALA A 73 5.61 2.25 -3.65
CA ALA A 73 6.63 2.53 -2.64
C ALA A 73 8.03 2.10 -3.11
N LEU A 74 8.14 0.96 -3.79
CA LEU A 74 9.41 0.52 -4.37
C LEU A 74 9.90 1.51 -5.44
N ALA A 75 9.02 2.00 -6.30
CA ALA A 75 9.36 3.00 -7.31
C ALA A 75 9.81 4.31 -6.67
N ALA A 76 9.15 4.73 -5.59
CA ALA A 76 9.54 5.94 -4.86
C ALA A 76 10.92 5.80 -4.24
N ILE A 77 11.25 4.65 -3.65
CA ILE A 77 12.56 4.36 -3.09
C ILE A 77 13.62 4.34 -4.19
N ALA A 78 13.35 3.65 -5.30
CA ALA A 78 14.28 3.57 -6.42
C ALA A 78 14.57 4.95 -7.04
N GLY A 79 13.54 5.75 -7.25
CA GLY A 79 13.67 7.11 -7.74
C GLY A 79 14.50 8.00 -6.81
N TRP A 80 14.24 7.89 -5.51
CA TRP A 80 15.02 8.62 -4.51
C TRP A 80 16.50 8.17 -4.50
N TYR A 81 16.75 6.87 -4.59
CA TYR A 81 18.11 6.33 -4.61
C TYR A 81 18.93 6.90 -5.78
N VAL A 82 18.29 7.01 -6.95
CA VAL A 82 18.98 7.47 -8.18
C VAL A 82 19.17 8.98 -8.21
N MET A 83 18.16 9.76 -7.83
CA MET A 83 18.18 11.22 -8.00
C MET A 83 17.57 12.01 -6.86
N GLY A 84 17.22 11.37 -5.76
CA GLY A 84 16.57 12.06 -4.66
C GLY A 84 17.52 12.76 -3.71
N PRO A 85 17.01 13.73 -2.94
CA PRO A 85 17.81 14.48 -1.98
C PRO A 85 18.20 13.61 -0.77
N ARG A 86 19.31 13.97 -0.12
CA ARG A 86 19.89 13.22 1.00
C ARG A 86 19.77 14.01 2.31
N TYR A 87 18.58 14.45 2.66
CA TYR A 87 18.34 15.13 3.93
C TYR A 87 17.43 14.29 4.84
N ASP A 88 17.35 14.67 6.12
CA ASP A 88 16.75 13.86 7.18
C ASP A 88 15.30 13.44 6.87
N VAL A 89 14.47 14.36 6.39
CA VAL A 89 13.07 14.07 6.07
C VAL A 89 12.97 13.03 4.97
N ALA A 90 13.87 13.05 3.98
CA ALA A 90 13.90 12.05 2.91
C ALA A 90 14.20 10.66 3.47
N TYR A 91 15.16 10.54 4.38
CA TYR A 91 15.47 9.26 5.04
C TYR A 91 14.31 8.76 5.89
N ILE A 92 13.63 9.65 6.61
CA ILE A 92 12.45 9.30 7.40
C ILE A 92 11.34 8.76 6.47
N ALA A 93 11.07 9.44 5.35
CA ALA A 93 10.09 8.99 4.38
C ALA A 93 10.43 7.61 3.82
N LYS A 94 11.71 7.35 3.52
CA LYS A 94 12.13 6.04 3.00
C LYS A 94 12.02 4.95 4.06
N ALA A 95 12.32 5.25 5.31
CA ALA A 95 12.10 4.30 6.41
C ALA A 95 10.62 3.93 6.56
N ILE A 96 9.72 4.91 6.46
CA ILE A 96 8.27 4.69 6.48
C ILE A 96 7.85 3.81 5.30
N GLU A 97 8.35 4.08 4.11
CA GLU A 97 8.01 3.31 2.91
C GLU A 97 8.50 1.87 3.00
N VAL A 98 9.69 1.62 3.53
CA VAL A 98 10.20 0.26 3.77
C VAL A 98 9.31 -0.48 4.77
N ALA A 99 8.95 0.17 5.87
CA ALA A 99 8.03 -0.42 6.85
C ALA A 99 6.68 -0.73 6.22
N LEU A 100 6.16 0.17 5.40
CA LEU A 100 4.91 -0.01 4.67
C LEU A 100 4.96 -1.23 3.74
N ILE A 101 6.05 -1.38 2.98
CA ILE A 101 6.24 -2.55 2.09
C ILE A 101 6.23 -3.85 2.90
N VAL A 102 6.92 -3.90 4.03
CA VAL A 102 6.96 -5.08 4.89
C VAL A 102 5.55 -5.43 5.40
N LEU A 103 4.82 -4.43 5.91
CA LEU A 103 3.46 -4.66 6.42
C LEU A 103 2.49 -5.07 5.31
N LEU A 104 2.60 -4.48 4.13
CA LEU A 104 1.79 -4.85 2.97
C LEU A 104 2.10 -6.28 2.52
N ALA A 105 3.36 -6.68 2.51
CA ALA A 105 3.75 -8.05 2.17
C ALA A 105 3.14 -9.06 3.17
N ILE A 106 3.15 -8.72 4.45
CA ILE A 106 2.51 -9.53 5.48
C ILE A 106 1.00 -9.64 5.22
N GLU A 107 0.35 -8.52 4.92
CA GLU A 107 -1.10 -8.52 4.65
C GLU A 107 -1.46 -9.30 3.39
N VAL A 108 -0.66 -9.17 2.33
CA VAL A 108 -0.85 -9.93 1.09
C VAL A 108 -0.80 -11.44 1.38
N ARG A 109 0.18 -11.88 2.14
CA ARG A 109 0.29 -13.31 2.48
C ARG A 109 -0.84 -13.78 3.38
N ALA A 110 -1.28 -12.93 4.30
CA ALA A 110 -2.31 -13.29 5.26
C ALA A 110 -3.71 -13.39 4.64
N TYR A 111 -4.04 -12.49 3.72
CA TYR A 111 -5.39 -12.38 3.16
C TYR A 111 -5.52 -12.87 1.73
N ASP A 112 -4.53 -12.60 0.91
CA ASP A 112 -4.61 -12.86 -0.53
C ASP A 112 -3.95 -14.19 -0.91
N GLY A 113 -3.10 -14.73 -0.05
CA GLY A 113 -2.32 -15.92 -0.34
C GLY A 113 -1.30 -15.67 -1.44
N SER A 114 -1.23 -16.53 -2.44
CA SER A 114 -0.33 -16.33 -3.57
C SER A 114 -0.84 -15.20 -4.47
N PRO A 115 -0.04 -14.13 -4.70
CA PRO A 115 -0.42 -13.05 -5.61
C PRO A 115 -0.73 -13.54 -7.02
N ILE A 116 0.03 -14.52 -7.50
CA ILE A 116 -0.14 -15.10 -8.85
C ILE A 116 -1.50 -15.77 -8.96
N ARG A 117 -1.89 -16.53 -7.93
CA ARG A 117 -3.19 -17.19 -7.89
C ARG A 117 -4.33 -16.16 -7.90
N ARG A 118 -4.15 -15.07 -7.18
CA ARG A 118 -5.16 -14.01 -7.07
C ARG A 118 -5.35 -13.29 -8.41
N VAL A 119 -4.27 -12.94 -9.07
CA VAL A 119 -4.29 -12.32 -10.41
C VAL A 119 -5.00 -13.26 -11.39
N ARG A 120 -4.65 -14.54 -11.36
CA ARG A 120 -5.26 -15.55 -12.23
C ARG A 120 -6.78 -15.66 -12.00
N ARG A 121 -7.23 -15.62 -10.73
CA ARG A 121 -8.66 -15.64 -10.41
C ARG A 121 -9.41 -14.41 -10.93
N SER A 122 -8.79 -13.24 -10.80
CA SER A 122 -9.41 -11.98 -11.27
C SER A 122 -9.49 -11.89 -12.78
N GLY A 123 -8.57 -12.52 -13.50
CA GLY A 123 -8.58 -12.59 -14.95
C GLY A 123 -9.55 -13.64 -15.53
N SER A 124 -10.10 -14.51 -14.68
CA SER A 124 -11.04 -15.54 -15.13
C SER A 124 -12.47 -14.98 -15.11
N PRO A 125 -13.13 -14.79 -16.27
CA PRO A 125 -14.48 -14.25 -16.28
C PRO A 125 -15.48 -15.24 -15.72
N LEU A 126 -16.20 -14.85 -14.71
CA LEU A 126 -17.48 -15.45 -14.28
C LEU A 126 -17.42 -16.87 -13.68
N VAL A 127 -16.28 -17.47 -13.53
CA VAL A 127 -16.21 -18.76 -12.84
C VAL A 127 -16.36 -18.50 -11.34
N GLY A 128 -17.50 -18.84 -10.78
CA GLY A 128 -17.80 -18.65 -9.39
C GLY A 128 -18.51 -17.35 -9.05
N ALA A 129 -19.17 -16.77 -10.02
CA ALA A 129 -20.09 -15.69 -9.73
C ALA A 129 -21.31 -16.24 -8.96
#